data_55a93d69a3299f10c94467f17d63cbd5
#
_entry.id   55a93d69a3299f10c94467f17d63cbd5
#
_cell.length_a   1.000
_cell.length_b   1.000
_cell.length_c   1.000
_cell.angle_alpha   90.00
_cell.angle_beta   90.00
_cell.angle_gamma   90.00
#
_symmetry.space_group_name_H-M   'P 1'
#
loop_
_entity.id
_entity.type
_entity.pdbx_description
1 polymer ?
#
loop_
_entity_poly.entity_id
_entity_poly.type
_entity_poly.pdbx_seq_one_letter_code
_entity_poly.pdbx_strand_id
1 'polypeptide(L)'
;MSTTIHHAEGEVFIEELPDKRRRISVKPKTGHFAIAETWTTRYPMDLIELMLEVHGAADLCFEIMRDEDPSLVEKSLKNDLFAYFKPEDFENRTILEFGCGSGASTHILTRMFPTAEITGVELMESSLRVARKRAEVFDLKNVAFLQSPAGDRLPANLGEYDFIILSAVYEHLFPHERTTILPALWEHLKDGGYLFINQTPNSLFPFELHTTMLPVINYVPDRLALELARRFSKRIRADETWEELLRKGIRGATEREILGHLRGAEMLEPRYHGLRDRIDLYYINTNQERLKAVKSAAKLFIKAIKTATGITLVPDLSLAFLKVPGSKFQVPS
;
A
#
# COMPACT_ATOMS: atom_id res chain seq x y z
N MET A 1 -27.69 14.73 16.98
CA MET A 1 -27.17 14.18 18.27
C MET A 1 -25.64 14.27 18.26
N SER A 2 -25.03 14.51 19.44
CA SER A 2 -23.56 14.50 19.55
C SER A 2 -23.17 13.43 20.59
N THR A 3 -22.14 12.67 20.28
CA THR A 3 -21.58 11.63 21.15
C THR A 3 -20.09 11.94 21.37
N THR A 4 -19.63 11.80 22.61
CA THR A 4 -18.20 11.90 22.94
C THR A 4 -17.71 10.54 23.42
N ILE A 5 -16.63 10.04 22.81
CA ILE A 5 -15.99 8.79 23.19
C ILE A 5 -14.59 9.10 23.72
N HIS A 6 -14.30 8.62 24.93
CA HIS A 6 -12.97 8.75 25.53
C HIS A 6 -12.13 7.52 25.18
N HIS A 7 -11.01 7.74 24.50
CA HIS A 7 -10.06 6.70 24.12
C HIS A 7 -8.69 6.92 24.80
N ALA A 8 -7.86 5.87 24.83
CA ALA A 8 -6.52 5.98 25.41
C ALA A 8 -5.67 7.07 24.72
N GLU A 9 -5.80 7.21 23.40
CA GLU A 9 -5.04 8.14 22.54
C GLU A 9 -5.66 9.52 22.41
N GLY A 10 -6.92 9.74 22.78
CA GLY A 10 -7.60 11.03 22.59
C GLY A 10 -9.07 11.03 22.91
N GLU A 11 -9.74 12.12 22.61
CA GLU A 11 -11.19 12.26 22.67
C GLU A 11 -11.74 12.31 21.24
N VAL A 12 -12.81 11.57 21.00
CA VAL A 12 -13.51 11.53 19.70
C VAL A 12 -14.90 12.10 19.88
N PHE A 13 -15.19 13.13 19.11
CA PHE A 13 -16.49 13.80 19.07
C PHE A 13 -17.17 13.44 17.76
N ILE A 14 -18.38 12.90 17.84
CA ILE A 14 -19.19 12.50 16.68
C ILE A 14 -20.50 13.28 16.73
N GLU A 15 -20.71 14.13 15.72
CA GLU A 15 -21.93 14.91 15.53
C GLU A 15 -22.72 14.35 14.35
N GLU A 16 -23.96 13.98 14.56
CA GLU A 16 -24.88 13.61 13.48
C GLU A 16 -25.44 14.86 12.80
N LEU A 17 -25.24 14.98 11.50
CA LEU A 17 -25.66 16.10 10.68
C LEU A 17 -27.09 15.89 10.14
N PRO A 18 -27.80 16.97 9.72
CA PRO A 18 -29.17 16.87 9.21
C PRO A 18 -29.36 15.94 8.00
N ASP A 19 -28.31 15.74 7.21
CA ASP A 19 -28.27 14.87 6.03
C ASP A 19 -27.85 13.42 6.36
N LYS A 20 -27.90 13.03 7.62
CA LYS A 20 -27.51 11.71 8.16
C LYS A 20 -26.02 11.38 8.05
N ARG A 21 -25.19 12.32 7.59
CA ARG A 21 -23.75 12.17 7.71
C ARG A 21 -23.29 12.41 9.15
N ARG A 22 -22.10 11.98 9.47
CA ARG A 22 -21.46 12.18 10.78
C ARG A 22 -20.19 12.98 10.61
N ARG A 23 -20.06 14.05 11.37
CA ARG A 23 -18.79 14.77 11.53
C ARG A 23 -18.07 14.17 12.70
N ILE A 24 -16.87 13.65 12.43
CA ILE A 24 -15.95 13.13 13.42
C ILE A 24 -14.89 14.18 13.67
N SER A 25 -14.57 14.47 14.93
CA SER A 25 -13.45 15.31 15.33
C SER A 25 -12.66 14.61 16.41
N VAL A 26 -11.35 14.51 16.21
CA VAL A 26 -10.42 13.86 17.14
C VAL A 26 -9.54 14.91 17.79
N LYS A 27 -9.43 14.86 19.11
CA LYS A 27 -8.48 15.65 19.89
C LYS A 27 -7.45 14.70 20.50
N PRO A 28 -6.28 14.54 19.86
CA PRO A 28 -5.25 13.62 20.36
C PRO A 28 -4.74 14.07 21.74
N LYS A 29 -4.40 13.10 22.59
CA LYS A 29 -3.64 13.35 23.83
C LYS A 29 -2.18 13.63 23.53
N THR A 30 -1.48 14.23 24.49
CA THR A 30 -0.03 14.47 24.41
C THR A 30 0.72 13.17 24.08
N GLY A 31 1.56 13.21 23.06
CA GLY A 31 2.32 12.06 22.57
C GLY A 31 1.65 11.30 21.42
N HIS A 32 0.41 11.62 21.07
CA HIS A 32 -0.29 11.07 19.90
C HIS A 32 -0.47 12.17 18.84
N PHE A 33 -0.41 11.78 17.57
CA PHE A 33 -0.56 12.70 16.44
C PHE A 33 -1.59 12.13 15.48
N ALA A 34 -2.61 12.91 15.14
CA ALA A 34 -3.58 12.55 14.12
C ALA A 34 -3.18 13.15 12.76
N ILE A 35 -3.13 12.32 11.72
CA ILE A 35 -2.90 12.77 10.33
C ILE A 35 -4.07 13.65 9.87
N ALA A 36 -5.30 13.29 10.28
CA ALA A 36 -6.51 14.04 10.05
C ALA A 36 -7.30 14.15 11.36
N GLU A 37 -7.53 15.37 11.83
CA GLU A 37 -8.26 15.63 13.08
C GLU A 37 -9.78 15.69 12.88
N THR A 38 -10.26 15.85 11.65
CA THR A 38 -11.70 15.97 11.36
C THR A 38 -12.04 15.40 10.01
N TRP A 39 -13.15 14.66 9.96
CA TRP A 39 -13.72 14.15 8.72
C TRP A 39 -15.25 14.10 8.79
N THR A 40 -15.93 14.17 7.63
CA THR A 40 -17.37 14.00 7.54
C THR A 40 -17.68 12.78 6.67
N THR A 41 -18.32 11.78 7.26
CA THR A 41 -18.54 10.46 6.65
C THR A 41 -20.01 10.05 6.59
N ARG A 42 -20.33 9.10 5.72
CA ARG A 42 -21.60 8.37 5.71
C ARG A 42 -21.54 7.06 6.49
N TYR A 43 -20.43 6.71 7.07
CA TYR A 43 -20.27 5.48 7.83
C TYR A 43 -21.26 5.42 8.99
N PRO A 44 -21.91 4.27 9.22
CA PRO A 44 -22.77 4.06 10.39
C PRO A 44 -21.94 4.00 11.67
N MET A 45 -22.60 4.23 12.80
CA MET A 45 -21.91 4.37 14.08
C MET A 45 -21.15 3.11 14.49
N ASP A 46 -21.73 1.94 14.26
CA ASP A 46 -21.12 0.64 14.57
C ASP A 46 -19.82 0.37 13.80
N LEU A 47 -19.71 0.84 12.55
CA LEU A 47 -18.47 0.76 11.79
C LEU A 47 -17.42 1.76 12.32
N ILE A 48 -17.84 3.00 12.67
CA ILE A 48 -16.93 4.01 13.25
C ILE A 48 -16.37 3.51 14.59
N GLU A 49 -17.22 2.94 15.46
CA GLU A 49 -16.82 2.39 16.76
C GLU A 49 -15.86 1.20 16.59
N LEU A 50 -16.11 0.31 15.64
CA LEU A 50 -15.20 -0.78 15.32
C LEU A 50 -13.85 -0.28 14.80
N MET A 51 -13.84 0.75 13.95
CA MET A 51 -12.59 1.35 13.47
C MET A 51 -11.82 2.04 14.59
N LEU A 52 -12.51 2.73 15.50
CA LEU A 52 -11.91 3.31 16.69
C LEU A 52 -11.28 2.25 17.59
N GLU A 53 -11.97 1.12 17.80
CA GLU A 53 -11.46 -0.02 18.58
C GLU A 53 -10.15 -0.59 17.97
N VAL A 54 -10.12 -0.73 16.64
CA VAL A 54 -9.02 -1.44 15.94
C VAL A 54 -7.83 -0.52 15.65
N HIS A 55 -8.07 0.72 15.23
CA HIS A 55 -7.01 1.63 14.74
C HIS A 55 -6.69 2.77 15.73
N GLY A 56 -7.49 2.93 16.78
CA GLY A 56 -7.31 4.01 17.73
C GLY A 56 -7.89 5.35 17.27
N ALA A 57 -7.87 6.32 18.20
CA ALA A 57 -8.44 7.63 17.95
C ALA A 57 -7.58 8.47 16.98
N ALA A 58 -6.27 8.35 17.07
CA ALA A 58 -5.35 9.13 16.24
C ALA A 58 -5.49 8.83 14.75
N ASP A 59 -5.75 7.57 14.38
CA ASP A 59 -5.83 7.14 12.99
C ASP A 59 -7.27 7.11 12.44
N LEU A 60 -8.30 7.27 13.28
CA LEU A 60 -9.71 7.07 12.92
C LEU A 60 -10.14 7.88 11.68
N CYS A 61 -9.94 9.20 11.70
CA CYS A 61 -10.35 10.05 10.58
C CYS A 61 -9.59 9.69 9.29
N PHE A 62 -8.28 9.41 9.40
CA PHE A 62 -7.47 9.05 8.26
C PHE A 62 -7.86 7.70 7.67
N GLU A 63 -8.18 6.70 8.50
CA GLU A 63 -8.66 5.38 8.04
C GLU A 63 -10.00 5.47 7.26
N ILE A 64 -10.88 6.39 7.65
CA ILE A 64 -12.12 6.65 6.90
C ILE A 64 -11.81 7.39 5.60
N MET A 65 -10.94 8.41 5.65
CA MET A 65 -10.53 9.17 4.47
C MET A 65 -9.89 8.30 3.39
N ARG A 66 -9.13 7.28 3.77
CA ARG A 66 -8.48 6.36 2.81
C ARG A 66 -9.45 5.77 1.79
N ASP A 67 -10.69 5.52 2.20
CA ASP A 67 -11.76 4.99 1.35
C ASP A 67 -12.62 6.09 0.71
N GLU A 68 -12.95 7.14 1.46
CA GLU A 68 -13.92 8.15 1.03
C GLU A 68 -13.30 9.33 0.26
N ASP A 69 -12.01 9.62 0.44
CA ASP A 69 -11.34 10.68 -0.30
C ASP A 69 -10.68 10.13 -1.58
N PRO A 70 -11.25 10.42 -2.77
CA PRO A 70 -10.73 9.91 -4.03
C PRO A 70 -9.34 10.45 -4.39
N SER A 71 -8.85 11.48 -3.69
CA SER A 71 -7.50 12.03 -3.89
C SER A 71 -6.40 11.22 -3.22
N LEU A 72 -6.76 10.27 -2.35
CA LEU A 72 -5.85 9.40 -1.61
C LEU A 72 -5.65 8.04 -2.30
N VAL A 73 -6.11 6.95 -1.67
CA VAL A 73 -5.87 5.58 -2.13
C VAL A 73 -6.46 5.32 -3.53
N GLU A 74 -7.65 5.84 -3.81
CA GLU A 74 -8.30 5.65 -5.12
C GLU A 74 -7.48 6.26 -6.26
N LYS A 75 -6.95 7.47 -6.07
CA LYS A 75 -6.07 8.11 -7.05
C LYS A 75 -4.82 7.29 -7.33
N SER A 76 -4.17 6.81 -6.27
CA SER A 76 -2.96 5.99 -6.40
C SER A 76 -3.24 4.69 -7.14
N LEU A 77 -4.30 3.95 -6.74
CA LEU A 77 -4.70 2.71 -7.41
C LEU A 77 -5.01 2.95 -8.90
N LYS A 78 -5.79 3.99 -9.23
CA LYS A 78 -6.09 4.35 -10.61
C LYS A 78 -4.82 4.64 -11.42
N ASN A 79 -3.91 5.42 -10.88
CA ASN A 79 -2.67 5.75 -11.55
C ASN A 79 -1.79 4.52 -11.74
N ASP A 80 -1.64 3.69 -10.70
CA ASP A 80 -0.76 2.52 -10.73
C ASP A 80 -1.29 1.42 -11.65
N LEU A 81 -2.61 1.17 -11.68
CA LEU A 81 -3.20 0.13 -12.52
C LEU A 81 -3.42 0.61 -13.97
N PHE A 82 -3.98 1.82 -14.14
CA PHE A 82 -4.30 2.34 -15.48
C PHE A 82 -3.09 2.91 -16.22
N ALA A 83 -1.92 2.97 -15.61
CA ALA A 83 -0.66 3.15 -16.33
C ALA A 83 -0.36 2.00 -17.29
N TYR A 84 -0.86 0.79 -16.99
CA TYR A 84 -0.54 -0.44 -17.72
C TYR A 84 -1.76 -1.03 -18.44
N PHE A 85 -2.98 -0.82 -17.94
CA PHE A 85 -4.22 -1.43 -18.40
C PHE A 85 -5.34 -0.41 -18.53
N LYS A 86 -6.37 -0.79 -19.28
CA LYS A 86 -7.64 -0.06 -19.30
C LYS A 86 -8.59 -0.65 -18.25
N PRO A 87 -9.61 0.10 -17.78
CA PRO A 87 -10.62 -0.42 -16.88
C PRO A 87 -11.26 -1.73 -17.34
N GLU A 88 -11.52 -1.85 -18.67
CA GLU A 88 -12.17 -3.01 -19.29
C GLU A 88 -11.34 -4.30 -19.16
N ASP A 89 -10.02 -4.20 -19.02
CA ASP A 89 -9.13 -5.35 -18.88
C ASP A 89 -9.34 -6.10 -17.54
N PHE A 90 -9.98 -5.45 -16.56
CA PHE A 90 -10.30 -6.02 -15.25
C PHE A 90 -11.72 -6.62 -15.17
N GLU A 91 -12.56 -6.45 -16.19
CA GLU A 91 -13.92 -6.97 -16.20
C GLU A 91 -13.96 -8.50 -16.17
N ASN A 92 -14.81 -9.07 -15.30
CA ASN A 92 -14.97 -10.50 -15.10
C ASN A 92 -13.65 -11.24 -14.76
N ARG A 93 -12.70 -10.55 -14.13
CA ARG A 93 -11.40 -11.10 -13.71
C ARG A 93 -11.40 -11.44 -12.22
N THR A 94 -10.45 -12.31 -11.85
CA THR A 94 -10.15 -12.60 -10.45
C THR A 94 -8.97 -11.74 -9.99
N ILE A 95 -9.16 -11.01 -8.89
CA ILE A 95 -8.16 -10.07 -8.34
C ILE A 95 -7.86 -10.47 -6.91
N LEU A 96 -6.59 -10.66 -6.57
CA LEU A 96 -6.12 -10.80 -5.21
C LEU A 96 -5.49 -9.48 -4.75
N GLU A 97 -5.93 -8.93 -3.64
CA GLU A 97 -5.23 -7.89 -2.90
C GLU A 97 -4.57 -8.50 -1.67
N PHE A 98 -3.24 -8.57 -1.67
CA PHE A 98 -2.46 -9.08 -0.54
C PHE A 98 -2.03 -7.92 0.37
N GLY A 99 -2.32 -8.05 1.68
CA GLY A 99 -2.15 -6.99 2.66
C GLY A 99 -3.28 -5.95 2.59
N CYS A 100 -4.53 -6.40 2.49
CA CYS A 100 -5.68 -5.51 2.29
C CYS A 100 -6.02 -4.63 3.52
N GLY A 101 -5.39 -4.88 4.67
CA GLY A 101 -5.61 -4.14 5.91
C GLY A 101 -7.08 -4.11 6.32
N SER A 102 -7.57 -2.91 6.64
CA SER A 102 -8.98 -2.66 7.00
C SER A 102 -9.94 -2.64 5.79
N GLY A 103 -9.47 -3.00 4.58
CA GLY A 103 -10.27 -3.14 3.37
C GLY A 103 -10.61 -1.82 2.64
N ALA A 104 -9.92 -0.71 2.94
CA ALA A 104 -10.18 0.57 2.26
C ALA A 104 -9.89 0.48 0.76
N SER A 105 -8.72 -0.02 0.38
CA SER A 105 -8.32 -0.26 -1.01
C SER A 105 -9.17 -1.34 -1.67
N THR A 106 -9.51 -2.41 -0.95
CA THR A 106 -10.40 -3.47 -1.46
C THR A 106 -11.78 -2.91 -1.82
N HIS A 107 -12.36 -2.06 -0.95
CA HIS A 107 -13.62 -1.39 -1.22
C HIS A 107 -13.54 -0.50 -2.47
N ILE A 108 -12.44 0.22 -2.66
CA ILE A 108 -12.20 1.00 -3.88
C ILE A 108 -12.13 0.10 -5.10
N LEU A 109 -11.39 -1.02 -5.04
CA LEU A 109 -11.29 -1.99 -6.14
C LEU A 109 -12.66 -2.57 -6.51
N THR A 110 -13.54 -2.88 -5.55
CA THR A 110 -14.90 -3.37 -5.85
C THR A 110 -15.76 -2.34 -6.57
N ARG A 111 -15.60 -1.05 -6.24
CA ARG A 111 -16.28 0.04 -6.95
C ARG A 111 -15.72 0.28 -8.34
N MET A 112 -14.39 0.16 -8.50
CA MET A 112 -13.73 0.32 -9.80
C MET A 112 -14.04 -0.83 -10.76
N PHE A 113 -14.17 -2.05 -10.25
CA PHE A 113 -14.32 -3.28 -11.02
C PHE A 113 -15.53 -4.10 -10.53
N PRO A 114 -16.75 -3.64 -10.77
CA PRO A 114 -17.95 -4.26 -10.18
C PRO A 114 -18.25 -5.67 -10.68
N THR A 115 -17.66 -6.10 -11.81
CA THR A 115 -17.82 -7.45 -12.37
C THR A 115 -16.65 -8.38 -12.01
N ALA A 116 -15.58 -7.86 -11.42
CA ALA A 116 -14.44 -8.67 -10.98
C ALA A 116 -14.76 -9.38 -9.64
N GLU A 117 -14.18 -10.56 -9.44
CA GLU A 117 -14.16 -11.25 -8.15
C GLU A 117 -12.91 -10.87 -7.39
N ILE A 118 -13.05 -10.27 -6.21
CA ILE A 118 -11.94 -9.72 -5.44
C ILE A 118 -11.74 -10.54 -4.17
N THR A 119 -10.51 -10.91 -3.89
CA THR A 119 -10.11 -11.54 -2.63
C THR A 119 -9.12 -10.64 -1.91
N GLY A 120 -9.48 -10.19 -0.72
CA GLY A 120 -8.57 -9.48 0.20
C GLY A 120 -7.91 -10.48 1.15
N VAL A 121 -6.59 -10.44 1.27
CA VAL A 121 -5.82 -11.25 2.23
C VAL A 121 -5.11 -10.34 3.22
N GLU A 122 -5.24 -10.62 4.51
CA GLU A 122 -4.62 -9.84 5.58
C GLU A 122 -4.18 -10.77 6.72
N LEU A 123 -3.11 -10.38 7.43
CA LEU A 123 -2.57 -11.12 8.58
C LEU A 123 -3.38 -10.88 9.85
N MET A 124 -3.76 -9.61 10.09
CA MET A 124 -4.43 -9.18 11.32
C MET A 124 -5.93 -9.37 11.24
N GLU A 125 -6.47 -10.31 12.03
CA GLU A 125 -7.91 -10.57 12.10
C GLU A 125 -8.70 -9.32 12.54
N SER A 126 -8.14 -8.48 13.41
CA SER A 126 -8.78 -7.21 13.79
C SER A 126 -9.03 -6.30 12.59
N SER A 127 -8.08 -6.18 11.68
CA SER A 127 -8.24 -5.41 10.43
C SER A 127 -9.28 -6.06 9.51
N LEU A 128 -9.28 -7.39 9.39
CA LEU A 128 -10.29 -8.11 8.61
C LEU A 128 -11.70 -7.95 9.14
N ARG A 129 -11.90 -7.80 10.47
CA ARG A 129 -13.20 -7.46 11.05
C ARG A 129 -13.73 -6.15 10.49
N VAL A 130 -12.88 -5.12 10.39
CA VAL A 130 -13.24 -3.83 9.78
C VAL A 130 -13.53 -4.00 8.29
N ALA A 131 -12.70 -4.73 7.55
CA ALA A 131 -12.88 -4.97 6.11
C ALA A 131 -14.21 -5.68 5.81
N ARG A 132 -14.53 -6.74 6.55
CA ARG A 132 -15.82 -7.44 6.42
C ARG A 132 -17.00 -6.54 6.78
N LYS A 133 -16.87 -5.72 7.83
CA LYS A 133 -17.92 -4.77 8.23
C LYS A 133 -18.14 -3.69 7.18
N ARG A 134 -17.08 -3.18 6.54
CA ARG A 134 -17.21 -2.29 5.38
C ARG A 134 -18.00 -2.97 4.25
N ALA A 135 -17.62 -4.19 3.87
CA ALA A 135 -18.30 -4.93 2.82
C ALA A 135 -19.80 -5.15 3.12
N GLU A 136 -20.14 -5.46 4.39
CA GLU A 136 -21.52 -5.57 4.85
C GLU A 136 -22.27 -4.23 4.70
N VAL A 137 -21.72 -3.14 5.21
CA VAL A 137 -22.34 -1.80 5.20
C VAL A 137 -22.62 -1.31 3.80
N PHE A 138 -21.73 -1.60 2.86
CA PHE A 138 -21.84 -1.17 1.45
C PHE A 138 -22.42 -2.25 0.52
N ASP A 139 -22.92 -3.36 1.09
CA ASP A 139 -23.54 -4.48 0.36
C ASP A 139 -22.67 -5.02 -0.79
N LEU A 140 -21.36 -5.11 -0.58
CA LEU A 140 -20.43 -5.60 -1.59
C LEU A 140 -20.56 -7.12 -1.73
N LYS A 141 -20.90 -7.59 -2.95
CA LYS A 141 -21.16 -9.01 -3.22
C LYS A 141 -19.99 -9.72 -3.92
N ASN A 142 -19.09 -8.96 -4.50
CA ASN A 142 -17.98 -9.45 -5.32
C ASN A 142 -16.64 -9.46 -4.55
N VAL A 143 -16.67 -9.55 -3.22
CA VAL A 143 -15.49 -9.57 -2.38
C VAL A 143 -15.52 -10.70 -1.35
N ALA A 144 -14.37 -11.34 -1.13
CA ALA A 144 -14.11 -12.26 -0.04
C ALA A 144 -12.86 -11.83 0.73
N PHE A 145 -12.80 -12.15 2.04
CA PHE A 145 -11.66 -11.84 2.89
C PHE A 145 -11.12 -13.11 3.56
N LEU A 146 -9.82 -13.35 3.39
CA LEU A 146 -9.10 -14.49 3.95
C LEU A 146 -8.00 -14.02 4.91
N GLN A 147 -7.81 -14.75 6.00
CA GLN A 147 -6.71 -14.49 6.92
C GLN A 147 -5.46 -15.28 6.54
N SER A 148 -4.33 -14.61 6.43
CA SER A 148 -3.03 -15.27 6.42
C SER A 148 -2.72 -15.89 7.78
N PRO A 149 -2.31 -17.17 7.83
CA PRO A 149 -2.01 -17.83 9.11
C PRO A 149 -0.71 -17.30 9.75
N ALA A 150 0.20 -16.75 8.97
CA ALA A 150 1.45 -16.12 9.41
C ALA A 150 1.98 -15.17 8.34
N GLY A 151 2.97 -14.35 8.68
CA GLY A 151 3.59 -13.38 7.75
C GLY A 151 4.35 -14.03 6.59
N ASP A 152 4.73 -15.30 6.73
CA ASP A 152 5.45 -16.11 5.74
C ASP A 152 4.59 -17.19 5.06
N ARG A 153 3.26 -17.22 5.28
CA ARG A 153 2.36 -18.24 4.74
C ARG A 153 1.06 -17.63 4.21
N LEU A 154 0.61 -18.18 3.09
CA LEU A 154 -0.68 -17.85 2.48
C LEU A 154 -1.82 -18.72 3.05
N PRO A 155 -3.09 -18.28 2.94
CA PRO A 155 -4.25 -19.10 3.25
C PRO A 155 -4.26 -20.39 2.41
N ALA A 156 -4.59 -21.53 3.02
CA ALA A 156 -4.57 -22.85 2.34
C ALA A 156 -5.59 -22.97 1.20
N ASN A 157 -6.66 -22.19 1.21
CA ASN A 157 -7.73 -22.18 0.23
C ASN A 157 -7.65 -21.03 -0.78
N LEU A 158 -6.44 -20.46 -0.97
CA LEU A 158 -6.22 -19.41 -1.94
C LEU A 158 -6.34 -19.97 -3.36
N GLY A 159 -7.13 -19.29 -4.22
CA GLY A 159 -7.35 -19.68 -5.62
C GLY A 159 -6.24 -19.22 -6.56
N GLU A 160 -6.55 -19.20 -7.86
CA GLU A 160 -5.69 -18.61 -8.91
C GLU A 160 -6.30 -17.30 -9.41
N TYR A 161 -5.43 -16.32 -9.72
CA TYR A 161 -5.83 -14.95 -10.02
C TYR A 161 -5.30 -14.47 -11.35
N ASP A 162 -6.09 -13.62 -12.02
CA ASP A 162 -5.66 -12.88 -13.21
C ASP A 162 -4.75 -11.72 -12.81
N PHE A 163 -5.04 -11.08 -11.66
CA PHE A 163 -4.28 -9.97 -11.11
C PHE A 163 -3.98 -10.19 -9.63
N ILE A 164 -2.76 -9.88 -9.22
CA ILE A 164 -2.36 -9.81 -7.81
C ILE A 164 -1.83 -8.42 -7.54
N ILE A 165 -2.28 -7.78 -6.45
CA ILE A 165 -1.94 -6.39 -6.10
C ILE A 165 -1.39 -6.36 -4.68
N LEU A 166 -0.19 -5.77 -4.52
CA LEU A 166 0.41 -5.38 -3.25
C LEU A 166 0.62 -3.86 -3.28
N SER A 167 -0.14 -3.10 -2.50
CA SER A 167 0.00 -1.64 -2.45
C SER A 167 0.43 -1.20 -1.06
N ALA A 168 1.65 -0.66 -0.93
CA ALA A 168 2.29 -0.30 0.33
C ALA A 168 2.32 -1.48 1.33
N VAL A 169 2.79 -2.65 0.87
CA VAL A 169 2.83 -3.90 1.65
C VAL A 169 4.20 -4.55 1.61
N TYR A 170 4.85 -4.60 0.46
CA TYR A 170 6.10 -5.34 0.28
C TYR A 170 7.21 -4.87 1.23
N GLU A 171 7.31 -3.59 1.48
CA GLU A 171 8.27 -2.98 2.40
C GLU A 171 8.09 -3.42 3.84
N HIS A 172 6.87 -3.78 4.24
CA HIS A 172 6.54 -4.24 5.59
C HIS A 172 6.82 -5.72 5.83
N LEU A 173 7.09 -6.50 4.76
CA LEU A 173 7.50 -7.89 4.89
C LEU A 173 8.96 -7.96 5.35
N PHE A 174 9.25 -8.82 6.32
CA PHE A 174 10.63 -9.13 6.70
C PHE A 174 11.39 -9.78 5.54
N PRO A 175 12.73 -9.66 5.48
CA PRO A 175 13.51 -10.27 4.39
C PRO A 175 13.22 -11.75 4.14
N HIS A 176 13.02 -12.55 5.20
CA HIS A 176 12.67 -13.97 5.08
C HIS A 176 11.24 -14.18 4.58
N GLU A 177 10.29 -13.31 4.96
CA GLU A 177 8.90 -13.34 4.46
C GLU A 177 8.86 -13.02 2.96
N ARG A 178 9.65 -12.04 2.48
CA ARG A 178 9.71 -11.68 1.05
C ARG A 178 10.14 -12.86 0.18
N THR A 179 11.14 -13.63 0.66
CA THR A 179 11.66 -14.82 -0.05
C THR A 179 10.67 -15.97 -0.12
N THR A 180 9.64 -15.98 0.72
CA THR A 180 8.62 -17.02 0.79
C THR A 180 7.30 -16.58 0.16
N ILE A 181 6.80 -15.40 0.57
CA ILE A 181 5.48 -14.92 0.15
C ILE A 181 5.44 -14.54 -1.31
N LEU A 182 6.46 -13.81 -1.81
CA LEU A 182 6.40 -13.34 -3.20
C LEU A 182 6.43 -14.49 -4.22
N PRO A 183 7.29 -15.52 -4.10
CA PRO A 183 7.20 -16.71 -4.92
C PRO A 183 5.87 -17.47 -4.76
N ALA A 184 5.35 -17.59 -3.52
CA ALA A 184 4.07 -18.24 -3.29
C ALA A 184 2.90 -17.51 -3.97
N LEU A 185 2.84 -16.18 -3.88
CA LEU A 185 1.85 -15.37 -4.61
C LEU A 185 2.01 -15.56 -6.14
N TRP A 186 3.26 -15.64 -6.61
CA TRP A 186 3.53 -15.87 -8.04
C TRP A 186 3.01 -17.22 -8.55
N GLU A 187 3.02 -18.26 -7.71
CA GLU A 187 2.40 -19.56 -8.07
C GLU A 187 0.87 -19.44 -8.19
N HIS A 188 0.22 -18.61 -7.38
CA HIS A 188 -1.21 -18.33 -7.44
C HIS A 188 -1.62 -17.37 -8.57
N LEU A 189 -0.67 -16.79 -9.28
CA LEU A 189 -0.95 -16.00 -10.47
C LEU A 189 -1.11 -16.92 -11.68
N LYS A 190 -2.17 -16.75 -12.47
CA LYS A 190 -2.39 -17.50 -13.71
C LYS A 190 -1.28 -17.23 -14.72
N ASP A 191 -1.00 -18.16 -15.60
CA ASP A 191 -0.15 -17.92 -16.78
C ASP A 191 -0.76 -16.79 -17.63
N GLY A 192 0.03 -15.78 -17.98
CA GLY A 192 -0.44 -14.55 -18.61
C GLY A 192 -1.09 -13.55 -17.66
N GLY A 193 -1.12 -13.83 -16.34
CA GLY A 193 -1.60 -12.91 -15.32
C GLY A 193 -0.56 -11.86 -14.92
N TYR A 194 -0.98 -10.90 -14.10
CA TYR A 194 -0.18 -9.72 -13.77
C TYR A 194 -0.08 -9.48 -12.27
N LEU A 195 1.14 -9.22 -11.80
CA LEU A 195 1.44 -8.84 -10.43
C LEU A 195 1.80 -7.35 -10.37
N PHE A 196 1.15 -6.62 -9.45
CA PHE A 196 1.48 -5.24 -9.13
C PHE A 196 2.11 -5.13 -7.74
N ILE A 197 3.22 -4.42 -7.64
CA ILE A 197 3.85 -4.03 -6.38
C ILE A 197 3.98 -2.51 -6.40
N ASN A 198 3.10 -1.84 -5.68
CA ASN A 198 2.92 -0.39 -5.75
C ASN A 198 3.37 0.29 -4.47
N GLN A 199 3.86 1.53 -4.60
CA GLN A 199 4.19 2.45 -3.51
C GLN A 199 5.22 1.89 -2.51
N THR A 200 6.08 0.97 -2.96
CA THR A 200 7.16 0.42 -2.14
C THR A 200 8.37 1.36 -2.16
N PRO A 201 8.90 1.79 -0.99
CA PRO A 201 10.08 2.64 -0.94
C PRO A 201 11.28 2.02 -1.68
N ASN A 202 11.96 2.84 -2.47
CA ASN A 202 13.14 2.41 -3.22
C ASN A 202 14.41 2.53 -2.38
N SER A 203 15.01 1.42 -2.02
CA SER A 203 16.24 1.41 -1.21
C SER A 203 17.46 2.02 -1.90
N LEU A 204 17.43 2.18 -3.23
CA LEU A 204 18.47 2.89 -3.98
C LEU A 204 18.31 4.41 -3.94
N PHE A 205 17.17 4.94 -3.48
CA PHE A 205 16.99 6.37 -3.35
C PHE A 205 17.78 6.90 -2.14
N PRO A 206 18.54 8.03 -2.27
CA PRO A 206 19.47 8.48 -1.24
C PRO A 206 18.79 9.01 0.03
N PHE A 207 17.49 9.28 -0.02
CA PHE A 207 16.71 9.69 1.14
C PHE A 207 15.67 8.60 1.47
N GLU A 208 15.70 8.10 2.67
CA GLU A 208 14.65 7.24 3.17
C GLU A 208 13.48 8.12 3.64
N LEU A 209 12.43 8.23 2.81
CA LEU A 209 11.30 9.14 3.01
C LEU A 209 10.09 8.48 3.69
N HIS A 210 10.12 7.16 3.84
CA HIS A 210 8.98 6.40 4.35
C HIS A 210 8.96 6.35 5.89
N THR A 211 10.03 5.82 6.48
CA THR A 211 10.09 5.53 7.93
C THR A 211 10.81 6.61 8.72
N THR A 212 12.04 6.94 8.35
CA THR A 212 12.93 7.77 9.18
C THR A 212 13.06 9.21 8.74
N MET A 213 12.81 9.52 7.48
CA MET A 213 13.08 10.81 6.83
C MET A 213 14.57 11.21 6.85
N LEU A 214 15.48 10.23 6.87
CA LEU A 214 16.93 10.48 6.93
C LEU A 214 17.61 10.21 5.60
N PRO A 215 18.64 11.00 5.25
CA PRO A 215 19.48 10.72 4.10
C PRO A 215 20.39 9.52 4.36
N VAL A 216 20.82 8.85 3.31
CA VAL A 216 21.81 7.77 3.23
C VAL A 216 21.60 6.58 4.18
N ILE A 217 20.51 6.53 4.94
CA ILE A 217 20.23 5.51 5.94
C ILE A 217 20.18 4.10 5.32
N ASN A 218 19.76 4.00 4.06
CA ASN A 218 19.68 2.73 3.34
C ASN A 218 21.05 2.11 2.99
N TYR A 219 22.12 2.89 3.07
CA TYR A 219 23.47 2.46 2.65
C TYR A 219 24.39 2.08 3.81
N VAL A 220 23.96 2.29 5.06
CA VAL A 220 24.74 1.96 6.23
C VAL A 220 24.33 0.63 6.83
N PRO A 221 25.22 -0.08 7.56
CA PRO A 221 24.90 -1.32 8.27
C PRO A 221 23.72 -1.13 9.25
N ASP A 222 22.95 -2.19 9.47
CA ASP A 222 21.69 -2.15 10.23
C ASP A 222 21.85 -1.57 11.65
N ARG A 223 22.91 -1.94 12.36
CA ARG A 223 23.19 -1.40 13.71
C ARG A 223 23.38 0.11 13.68
N LEU A 224 24.14 0.62 12.70
CA LEU A 224 24.37 2.05 12.55
C LEU A 224 23.10 2.77 12.09
N ALA A 225 22.33 2.15 11.19
CA ALA A 225 21.05 2.67 10.75
C ALA A 225 20.07 2.84 11.93
N LEU A 226 19.98 1.85 12.82
CA LEU A 226 19.15 1.92 14.02
C LEU A 226 19.59 3.06 14.95
N GLU A 227 20.89 3.19 15.22
CA GLU A 227 21.42 4.26 16.07
C GLU A 227 21.14 5.66 15.48
N LEU A 228 21.37 5.82 14.16
CA LEU A 228 21.09 7.07 13.46
C LEU A 228 19.60 7.38 13.49
N ALA A 229 18.73 6.38 13.24
CA ALA A 229 17.29 6.54 13.27
C ALA A 229 16.80 7.01 14.64
N ARG A 230 17.23 6.34 15.72
CA ARG A 230 16.87 6.70 17.11
C ARG A 230 17.35 8.11 17.51
N ARG A 231 18.52 8.53 17.00
CA ARG A 231 19.15 9.79 17.38
C ARG A 231 18.65 10.99 16.58
N PHE A 232 18.36 10.81 15.28
CA PHE A 232 18.13 11.93 14.38
C PHE A 232 16.73 11.95 13.76
N SER A 233 16.01 10.83 13.73
CA SER A 233 14.64 10.83 13.23
C SER A 233 13.66 11.31 14.32
N LYS A 234 12.80 12.25 13.93
CA LYS A 234 11.68 12.68 14.79
C LYS A 234 10.51 11.69 14.82
N ARG A 235 10.56 10.67 13.95
CA ARG A 235 9.49 9.67 13.79
C ARG A 235 9.77 8.39 14.58
N ILE A 236 11.01 8.21 15.05
CA ILE A 236 11.47 6.98 15.68
C ILE A 236 11.69 7.23 17.17
N ARG A 237 11.14 6.35 18.01
CA ARG A 237 11.35 6.37 19.44
C ARG A 237 12.74 5.82 19.77
N ALA A 238 13.28 6.25 20.91
CA ALA A 238 14.61 5.83 21.36
C ALA A 238 14.70 4.32 21.72
N ASP A 239 13.56 3.69 22.01
CA ASP A 239 13.44 2.29 22.41
C ASP A 239 13.07 1.35 21.25
N GLU A 240 12.73 1.87 20.06
CA GLU A 240 12.35 1.04 18.90
C GLU A 240 13.47 0.10 18.46
N THR A 241 13.12 -1.14 18.20
CA THR A 241 14.02 -2.18 17.71
C THR A 241 14.24 -2.15 16.22
N TRP A 242 15.26 -2.83 15.72
CA TRP A 242 15.48 -2.98 14.28
C TRP A 242 14.33 -3.72 13.58
N GLU A 243 13.76 -4.72 14.22
CA GLU A 243 12.62 -5.49 13.71
C GLU A 243 11.37 -4.61 13.56
N GLU A 244 11.11 -3.73 14.54
CA GLU A 244 10.03 -2.75 14.43
C GLU A 244 10.26 -1.78 13.25
N LEU A 245 11.50 -1.33 13.03
CA LEU A 245 11.82 -0.47 11.88
C LEU A 245 11.67 -1.20 10.55
N LEU A 246 12.07 -2.48 10.47
CA LEU A 246 11.84 -3.31 9.28
C LEU A 246 10.34 -3.46 9.01
N ARG A 247 9.54 -3.73 10.05
CA ARG A 247 8.09 -3.83 9.92
C ARG A 247 7.44 -2.49 9.54
N LYS A 248 8.11 -1.36 9.82
CA LYS A 248 7.73 -0.02 9.34
C LYS A 248 8.24 0.30 7.93
N GLY A 249 8.98 -0.57 7.29
CA GLY A 249 9.41 -0.44 5.89
C GLY A 249 10.76 0.27 5.65
N ILE A 250 11.63 0.42 6.67
CA ILE A 250 12.87 1.21 6.60
C ILE A 250 13.79 0.89 5.41
N ARG A 251 13.85 -0.35 4.97
CA ARG A 251 14.76 -0.75 3.88
C ARG A 251 14.10 -0.70 2.49
N GLY A 252 12.76 -0.66 2.44
CA GLY A 252 12.07 -0.74 1.16
C GLY A 252 12.51 -1.92 0.32
N ALA A 253 12.67 -1.71 -1.00
CA ALA A 253 13.14 -2.73 -1.94
C ALA A 253 13.89 -2.14 -3.13
N THR A 254 14.44 -3.01 -3.99
CA THR A 254 14.92 -2.66 -5.32
C THR A 254 14.15 -3.42 -6.39
N GLU A 255 14.07 -2.88 -7.63
CA GLU A 255 13.51 -3.60 -8.78
C GLU A 255 14.17 -4.97 -8.97
N ARG A 256 15.50 -5.03 -8.78
CA ARG A 256 16.29 -6.26 -8.94
C ARG A 256 15.96 -7.30 -7.87
N GLU A 257 15.79 -6.89 -6.63
CA GLU A 257 15.39 -7.77 -5.53
C GLU A 257 14.04 -8.40 -5.83
N ILE A 258 13.03 -7.59 -6.14
CA ILE A 258 11.68 -8.05 -6.44
C ILE A 258 11.68 -9.02 -7.63
N LEU A 259 12.30 -8.62 -8.74
CA LEU A 259 12.40 -9.45 -9.94
C LEU A 259 13.11 -10.79 -9.67
N GLY A 260 14.09 -10.80 -8.77
CA GLY A 260 14.82 -12.01 -8.38
C GLY A 260 13.96 -13.08 -7.71
N HIS A 261 12.81 -12.72 -7.16
CA HIS A 261 11.84 -13.65 -6.58
C HIS A 261 10.78 -14.15 -7.58
N LEU A 262 10.69 -13.56 -8.78
CA LEU A 262 9.64 -13.80 -9.77
C LEU A 262 10.20 -14.54 -10.98
N ARG A 263 10.06 -15.84 -10.98
CA ARG A 263 10.59 -16.69 -12.08
C ARG A 263 9.75 -16.53 -13.35
N GLY A 264 10.44 -16.25 -14.46
CA GLY A 264 9.77 -16.05 -15.76
C GLY A 264 8.90 -14.80 -15.81
N ALA A 265 9.21 -13.80 -14.98
CA ALA A 265 8.54 -12.54 -15.01
C ALA A 265 9.14 -11.61 -16.07
N GLU A 266 8.27 -10.90 -16.77
CA GLU A 266 8.60 -9.75 -17.58
C GLU A 266 8.13 -8.48 -16.84
N MET A 267 9.06 -7.58 -16.54
CA MET A 267 8.72 -6.30 -15.93
C MET A 267 8.23 -5.33 -17.00
N LEU A 268 7.01 -4.79 -16.80
CA LEU A 268 6.35 -3.93 -17.77
C LEU A 268 6.76 -2.45 -17.60
N GLU A 269 6.73 -1.72 -18.70
CA GLU A 269 6.77 -0.25 -18.67
C GLU A 269 5.34 0.32 -18.86
N PRO A 270 5.00 1.43 -18.20
CA PRO A 270 3.73 2.13 -18.40
C PRO A 270 3.55 2.56 -19.86
N ARG A 271 2.33 2.46 -20.38
CA ARG A 271 2.01 2.79 -21.79
C ARG A 271 0.76 3.63 -21.99
N TYR A 272 -0.01 3.89 -20.91
CA TYR A 272 -1.21 4.70 -20.98
C TYR A 272 -1.00 6.10 -20.37
N HIS A 273 -1.93 7.00 -20.53
CA HIS A 273 -1.92 8.35 -19.99
C HIS A 273 -0.72 9.21 -20.38
N GLY A 274 -0.08 8.93 -21.53
CA GLY A 274 1.10 9.65 -22.01
C GLY A 274 2.39 9.35 -21.21
N LEU A 275 2.36 8.34 -20.37
CA LEU A 275 3.54 7.88 -19.62
C LEU A 275 4.51 7.14 -20.55
N ARG A 276 5.80 7.32 -20.31
CA ARG A 276 6.86 6.71 -21.09
C ARG A 276 7.70 5.72 -20.27
N ASP A 277 7.68 5.86 -18.96
CA ASP A 277 8.44 5.04 -18.02
C ASP A 277 7.89 5.16 -16.59
N ARG A 278 8.43 4.35 -15.69
CA ARG A 278 8.06 4.34 -14.27
C ARG A 278 8.43 5.63 -13.52
N ILE A 279 9.35 6.44 -14.06
CA ILE A 279 9.65 7.76 -13.51
C ILE A 279 8.45 8.68 -13.74
N ASP A 280 7.85 8.64 -14.94
CA ASP A 280 6.63 9.39 -15.23
C ASP A 280 5.51 8.99 -14.28
N LEU A 281 5.32 7.68 -14.04
CA LEU A 281 4.32 7.15 -13.12
C LEU A 281 4.51 7.66 -11.68
N TYR A 282 5.74 7.64 -11.14
CA TYR A 282 6.04 8.23 -9.85
C TYR A 282 5.60 9.69 -9.78
N TYR A 283 5.89 10.48 -10.82
CA TYR A 283 5.58 11.91 -10.81
C TYR A 283 4.09 12.24 -10.94
N ILE A 284 3.24 11.38 -11.51
CA ILE A 284 1.78 11.60 -11.48
C ILE A 284 1.15 11.26 -10.13
N ASN A 285 1.74 10.34 -9.37
CA ASN A 285 1.29 9.99 -8.02
C ASN A 285 1.63 11.08 -7.00
N THR A 286 2.71 11.82 -7.20
CA THR A 286 3.09 12.91 -6.31
C THR A 286 2.31 14.18 -6.61
N ASN A 287 1.83 14.89 -5.57
CA ASN A 287 1.10 16.15 -5.72
C ASN A 287 2.04 17.25 -6.27
N GLN A 288 1.80 17.69 -7.52
CA GLN A 288 2.80 18.40 -8.34
C GLN A 288 2.73 19.92 -8.32
N GLU A 289 1.75 20.52 -7.65
CA GLU A 289 1.50 21.96 -7.75
C GLU A 289 2.64 22.84 -7.17
N ARG A 290 3.34 22.35 -6.16
CA ARG A 290 4.45 23.07 -5.53
C ARG A 290 5.78 22.72 -6.20
N LEU A 291 6.55 23.76 -6.63
CA LEU A 291 7.91 23.63 -7.18
C LEU A 291 8.02 22.93 -8.57
N LYS A 292 7.11 23.20 -9.50
CA LYS A 292 7.09 22.58 -10.84
C LYS A 292 8.45 22.57 -11.55
N ALA A 293 9.18 23.70 -11.54
CA ALA A 293 10.48 23.80 -12.21
C ALA A 293 11.55 22.89 -11.60
N VAL A 294 11.62 22.84 -10.26
CA VAL A 294 12.58 21.96 -9.54
C VAL A 294 12.26 20.49 -9.79
N LYS A 295 10.97 20.12 -9.74
CA LYS A 295 10.52 18.76 -10.02
C LYS A 295 10.80 18.34 -11.46
N SER A 296 10.62 19.26 -12.44
CA SER A 296 10.92 18.98 -13.83
C SER A 296 12.42 18.76 -14.06
N ALA A 297 13.28 19.57 -13.45
CA ALA A 297 14.73 19.41 -13.51
C ALA A 297 15.16 18.10 -12.84
N ALA A 298 14.64 17.78 -11.66
CA ALA A 298 14.89 16.51 -10.98
C ALA A 298 14.44 15.30 -11.81
N LYS A 299 13.26 15.37 -12.44
CA LYS A 299 12.75 14.33 -13.33
C LYS A 299 13.68 14.09 -14.52
N LEU A 300 14.16 15.16 -15.18
CA LEU A 300 15.11 15.06 -16.30
C LEU A 300 16.43 14.44 -15.85
N PHE A 301 16.95 14.84 -14.70
CA PHE A 301 18.17 14.29 -14.12
C PHE A 301 18.03 12.79 -13.82
N ILE A 302 16.93 12.37 -13.18
CA ILE A 302 16.64 10.95 -12.91
C ILE A 302 16.52 10.15 -14.22
N LYS A 303 15.86 10.70 -15.26
CA LYS A 303 15.79 10.06 -16.58
C LYS A 303 17.16 9.91 -17.23
N ALA A 304 18.05 10.88 -17.11
CA ALA A 304 19.42 10.78 -17.59
C ALA A 304 20.20 9.67 -16.87
N ILE A 305 20.04 9.55 -15.55
CA ILE A 305 20.62 8.43 -14.76
C ILE A 305 20.08 7.09 -15.28
N LYS A 306 18.74 6.95 -15.43
CA LYS A 306 18.13 5.71 -15.95
C LYS A 306 18.70 5.34 -17.32
N THR A 307 18.85 6.32 -18.22
CA THR A 307 19.40 6.08 -19.55
C THR A 307 20.87 5.60 -19.50
N ALA A 308 21.67 6.14 -18.58
CA ALA A 308 23.08 5.80 -18.45
C ALA A 308 23.33 4.49 -17.69
N THR A 309 22.50 4.15 -16.72
CA THR A 309 22.74 3.05 -15.75
C THR A 309 21.70 1.94 -15.78
N GLY A 310 20.52 2.17 -16.38
CA GLY A 310 19.35 1.30 -16.28
C GLY A 310 18.59 1.39 -14.96
N ILE A 311 19.07 2.20 -13.99
CA ILE A 311 18.50 2.27 -12.63
C ILE A 311 17.39 3.32 -12.57
N THR A 312 16.20 2.94 -12.08
CA THR A 312 15.10 3.87 -11.78
C THR A 312 15.31 4.45 -10.38
N LEU A 313 15.79 5.69 -10.30
CA LEU A 313 16.10 6.35 -9.02
C LEU A 313 14.96 7.27 -8.57
N VAL A 314 13.80 6.69 -8.27
CA VAL A 314 12.64 7.38 -7.68
C VAL A 314 12.47 6.99 -6.21
N PRO A 315 11.85 7.83 -5.36
CA PRO A 315 11.62 7.50 -3.94
C PRO A 315 10.80 6.23 -3.73
N ASP A 316 9.72 6.05 -4.50
CA ASP A 316 8.81 4.91 -4.37
C ASP A 316 8.68 4.19 -5.71
N LEU A 317 8.69 2.87 -5.66
CA LEU A 317 8.50 1.98 -6.80
C LEU A 317 7.01 1.64 -6.95
N SER A 318 6.51 1.73 -8.19
CA SER A 318 5.23 1.14 -8.61
C SER A 318 5.51 0.31 -9.86
N LEU A 319 5.43 -1.02 -9.71
CA LEU A 319 5.91 -2.02 -10.66
C LEU A 319 4.76 -2.93 -11.10
N ALA A 320 4.80 -3.34 -12.36
CA ALA A 320 3.92 -4.37 -12.89
C ALA A 320 4.74 -5.47 -13.58
N PHE A 321 4.38 -6.72 -13.34
CA PHE A 321 5.06 -7.90 -13.88
C PHE A 321 4.05 -8.80 -14.58
N LEU A 322 4.40 -9.28 -15.77
CA LEU A 322 3.68 -10.31 -16.50
C LEU A 322 4.27 -11.68 -16.17
N LYS A 323 3.44 -12.66 -15.83
CA LYS A 323 3.82 -14.08 -15.78
C LYS A 323 3.81 -14.66 -17.19
N VAL A 324 5.00 -14.83 -17.77
CA VAL A 324 5.12 -15.34 -19.14
C VAL A 324 4.70 -16.81 -19.19
N PRO A 325 3.72 -17.17 -20.05
CA PRO A 325 3.26 -18.55 -20.17
C PRO A 325 4.38 -19.51 -20.55
N GLY A 326 4.43 -20.68 -19.91
CA GLY A 326 5.36 -21.75 -20.27
C GLY A 326 6.81 -21.54 -19.86
N SER A 327 7.12 -20.58 -18.99
CA SER A 327 8.44 -20.40 -18.38
C SER A 327 8.73 -21.54 -17.39
N LYS A 328 8.83 -22.78 -17.91
CA LYS A 328 9.20 -23.95 -17.12
C LYS A 328 10.65 -23.86 -16.69
N PHE A 329 10.92 -24.27 -15.46
CA PHE A 329 12.23 -24.45 -14.84
C PHE A 329 13.26 -25.03 -15.81
N GLN A 330 14.30 -24.28 -16.10
CA GLN A 330 15.62 -24.88 -16.27
C GLN A 330 16.30 -24.83 -14.91
N VAL A 331 16.41 -25.99 -14.24
CA VAL A 331 17.31 -26.15 -13.11
C VAL A 331 18.72 -25.91 -13.67
N PRO A 332 19.50 -24.97 -13.17
CA PRO A 332 20.92 -24.91 -13.53
C PRO A 332 21.56 -26.20 -13.00
N SER A 333 22.14 -26.97 -13.93
CA SER A 333 22.96 -28.14 -13.66
C SER A 333 24.21 -27.80 -12.85
#